data_0ed9db943deaa738bdd90fcc10447206
#
_entry.id   0ed9db943deaa738bdd90fcc10447206
#
_cell.length_a   1.000
_cell.length_b   1.000
_cell.length_c   1.000
_cell.angle_alpha   90.00
_cell.angle_beta   90.00
_cell.angle_gamma   90.00
#
_symmetry.space_group_name_H-M   'P 1'
#
loop_
_entity.id
_entity.type
_entity.pdbx_description
1 polymer ?
#
loop_
_entity_poly.entity_id
_entity_poly.type
_entity_poly.pdbx_seq_one_letter_code
_entity_poly.pdbx_strand_id
1 'polypeptide(L)'
;MSEISKTSISISKKKGKERLTPNPSPLTLNQGRPEPKRKRGKLAPLMSDEAKATASIHELSYDFACRITRLFQYLTEDSENKEYIQSKQIYRCGTSIGANVREGKHAQSEADFLSKMSIAYKEADETHFWLNLLHDNGYLNDDQFNSLNKDIDRILKVLAAIVKTMKEKIEAGKRK
;
A
#
# COMPACT_ATOMS: atom_id res chain seq x y z
N MET A 1 -34.91 73.00 18.99
CA MET A 1 -34.01 74.08 18.57
C MET A 1 -32.60 73.52 18.57
N SER A 2 -32.02 73.48 17.50
CA SER A 2 -30.69 73.69 16.94
C SER A 2 -30.30 72.57 15.94
N GLU A 3 -30.20 73.09 14.73
CA GLU A 3 -29.69 72.42 13.55
C GLU A 3 -28.24 72.01 13.71
N ILE A 4 -27.88 70.87 13.21
CA ILE A 4 -26.50 70.51 12.94
C ILE A 4 -26.33 70.21 11.47
N SER A 5 -25.54 71.02 10.86
CA SER A 5 -25.13 71.14 9.46
C SER A 5 -24.61 69.86 8.86
N LYS A 6 -25.11 69.53 7.64
CA LYS A 6 -24.61 68.50 6.75
C LYS A 6 -23.33 68.97 6.05
N THR A 7 -22.22 68.34 6.31
CA THR A 7 -21.00 68.54 5.52
C THR A 7 -20.84 67.31 4.60
N SER A 8 -21.10 67.55 3.29
CA SER A 8 -20.89 66.56 2.26
C SER A 8 -19.41 66.50 1.89
N ILE A 9 -18.79 65.34 2.11
CA ILE A 9 -17.45 65.06 1.61
C ILE A 9 -17.57 64.24 0.33
N SER A 10 -17.19 64.87 -0.78
CA SER A 10 -17.11 64.27 -2.10
C SER A 10 -15.83 63.41 -2.17
N ILE A 11 -15.96 62.08 -2.25
CA ILE A 11 -14.85 61.21 -2.48
C ILE A 11 -14.82 60.83 -3.97
N SER A 12 -13.78 61.35 -4.64
CA SER A 12 -13.46 61.08 -6.04
C SER A 12 -13.05 59.58 -6.20
N LYS A 13 -13.82 58.83 -7.00
CA LYS A 13 -13.47 57.48 -7.39
C LYS A 13 -12.37 57.46 -8.47
N LYS A 14 -11.12 57.23 -8.07
CA LYS A 14 -10.10 56.81 -9.00
C LYS A 14 -10.30 55.33 -9.28
N LYS A 15 -10.74 54.98 -10.51
CA LYS A 15 -10.72 53.62 -11.05
C LYS A 15 -9.28 53.20 -11.36
N GLY A 16 -8.65 52.51 -10.44
CA GLY A 16 -7.45 51.67 -10.73
C GLY A 16 -7.91 50.37 -11.39
N LYS A 17 -7.65 50.19 -12.69
CA LYS A 17 -7.74 48.89 -13.35
C LYS A 17 -6.57 48.02 -12.85
N GLU A 18 -6.76 47.21 -11.81
CA GLU A 18 -5.89 46.09 -11.56
C GLU A 18 -6.07 45.06 -12.69
N ARG A 19 -5.01 44.88 -13.47
CA ARG A 19 -4.91 43.73 -14.39
C ARG A 19 -4.78 42.50 -13.54
N LEU A 20 -5.84 41.71 -13.45
CA LEU A 20 -5.77 40.34 -13.00
C LEU A 20 -4.85 39.58 -13.96
N THR A 21 -3.65 39.24 -13.48
CA THR A 21 -2.78 38.27 -14.16
C THR A 21 -3.52 36.93 -14.17
N PRO A 22 -3.63 36.25 -15.32
CA PRO A 22 -4.27 34.94 -15.34
C PRO A 22 -3.50 33.99 -14.46
N ASN A 23 -4.22 33.32 -13.55
CA ASN A 23 -3.72 32.23 -12.74
C ASN A 23 -3.02 31.22 -13.67
N PRO A 24 -1.73 30.82 -13.40
CA PRO A 24 -1.09 29.83 -14.24
C PRO A 24 -1.93 28.56 -14.23
N SER A 25 -2.30 28.10 -15.42
CA SER A 25 -3.00 26.83 -15.65
C SER A 25 -2.32 25.71 -14.86
N PRO A 26 -3.09 24.75 -14.26
CA PRO A 26 -2.48 23.61 -13.60
C PRO A 26 -1.50 22.96 -14.57
N LEU A 27 -0.25 22.81 -14.09
CA LEU A 27 0.82 22.17 -14.83
C LEU A 27 0.29 20.86 -15.42
N THR A 28 0.20 20.78 -16.72
CA THR A 28 -0.03 19.55 -17.47
C THR A 28 1.22 18.67 -17.36
N LEU A 29 1.37 18.08 -16.18
CA LEU A 29 2.31 17.00 -15.95
C LEU A 29 1.74 15.75 -16.63
N ASN A 30 2.37 15.36 -17.73
CA ASN A 30 2.19 14.08 -18.42
C ASN A 30 1.55 14.10 -19.81
N GLN A 31 1.95 15.02 -20.69
CA GLN A 31 1.82 14.76 -22.13
C GLN A 31 3.09 14.05 -22.62
N GLY A 32 3.02 12.73 -22.86
CA GLY A 32 4.03 12.04 -23.67
C GLY A 32 4.66 10.76 -23.13
N ARG A 33 4.26 10.26 -21.95
CA ARG A 33 4.68 8.90 -21.58
C ARG A 33 3.61 7.93 -22.10
N PRO A 34 3.90 7.06 -23.10
CA PRO A 34 2.95 6.02 -23.49
C PRO A 34 2.64 5.21 -22.25
N GLU A 35 1.37 5.15 -21.87
CA GLU A 35 0.94 4.25 -20.78
C GLU A 35 1.42 2.85 -21.12
N PRO A 36 2.15 2.17 -20.22
CA PRO A 36 2.52 0.78 -20.46
C PRO A 36 1.19 0.03 -20.64
N LYS A 37 0.99 -0.57 -21.81
CA LYS A 37 -0.15 -1.48 -22.10
C LYS A 37 -0.01 -2.70 -21.18
N ARG A 38 -0.27 -2.53 -19.90
CA ARG A 38 -0.34 -3.62 -18.93
C ARG A 38 -1.56 -4.45 -19.31
N LYS A 39 -1.34 -5.71 -19.67
CA LYS A 39 -2.42 -6.68 -19.81
C LYS A 39 -3.11 -6.77 -18.46
N ARG A 40 -4.23 -6.05 -18.31
CA ARG A 40 -5.07 -6.10 -17.13
C ARG A 40 -5.55 -7.55 -16.95
N GLY A 41 -5.62 -8.03 -15.74
CA GLY A 41 -6.43 -9.19 -15.41
C GLY A 41 -5.73 -10.51 -15.06
N LYS A 42 -4.40 -10.60 -14.96
CA LYS A 42 -3.78 -11.83 -14.43
C LYS A 42 -3.16 -11.59 -13.07
N LEU A 43 -3.73 -12.21 -12.03
CA LEU A 43 -3.14 -12.31 -10.68
C LEU A 43 -1.92 -13.26 -10.66
N ALA A 44 -1.32 -13.49 -11.81
CA ALA A 44 -0.19 -14.39 -11.95
C ALA A 44 1.02 -13.89 -11.15
N PRO A 45 1.74 -14.79 -10.48
CA PRO A 45 2.99 -14.46 -9.81
C PRO A 45 4.04 -13.95 -10.80
N LEU A 46 4.99 -13.14 -10.32
CA LEU A 46 6.18 -12.74 -11.10
C LEU A 46 7.21 -13.87 -11.14
N MET A 47 7.20 -14.73 -10.13
CA MET A 47 8.11 -15.86 -9.96
C MET A 47 7.40 -17.19 -10.17
N SER A 48 8.09 -18.16 -10.78
CA SER A 48 7.61 -19.54 -10.84
C SER A 48 7.64 -20.20 -9.46
N ASP A 49 6.92 -21.33 -9.30
CA ASP A 49 6.91 -22.08 -8.04
C ASP A 49 8.31 -22.63 -7.69
N GLU A 50 9.09 -23.04 -8.70
CA GLU A 50 10.47 -23.49 -8.53
C GLU A 50 11.38 -22.35 -8.04
N ALA A 51 11.26 -21.16 -8.65
CA ALA A 51 12.01 -19.98 -8.20
C ALA A 51 11.64 -19.57 -6.78
N LYS A 52 10.35 -19.66 -6.41
CA LYS A 52 9.91 -19.37 -5.04
C LYS A 52 10.43 -20.37 -4.01
N ALA A 53 10.77 -21.61 -4.42
CA ALA A 53 11.28 -22.62 -3.49
C ALA A 53 12.59 -22.22 -2.82
N THR A 54 13.45 -21.49 -3.52
CA THR A 54 14.77 -21.04 -3.04
C THR A 54 14.82 -19.53 -2.75
N ALA A 55 13.73 -18.80 -3.01
CA ALA A 55 13.68 -17.36 -2.87
C ALA A 55 13.79 -16.89 -1.41
N SER A 56 14.49 -15.81 -1.20
CA SER A 56 14.56 -15.11 0.08
C SER A 56 13.21 -14.49 0.47
N ILE A 57 13.03 -14.18 1.75
CA ILE A 57 11.84 -13.46 2.23
C ILE A 57 11.67 -12.11 1.54
N HIS A 58 12.75 -11.45 1.13
CA HIS A 58 12.71 -10.18 0.39
C HIS A 58 12.07 -10.35 -0.99
N GLU A 59 12.46 -11.38 -1.72
CA GLU A 59 11.92 -11.69 -3.05
C GLU A 59 10.47 -12.14 -2.96
N LEU A 60 10.15 -13.05 -2.03
CA LEU A 60 8.79 -13.52 -1.79
C LEU A 60 7.83 -12.39 -1.43
N SER A 61 8.22 -11.53 -0.50
CA SER A 61 7.37 -10.41 -0.05
C SER A 61 7.18 -9.35 -1.14
N TYR A 62 8.18 -9.10 -1.98
CA TYR A 62 8.07 -8.19 -3.11
C TYR A 62 7.16 -8.73 -4.21
N ASP A 63 7.34 -10.00 -4.62
CA ASP A 63 6.45 -10.65 -5.60
C ASP A 63 5.00 -10.61 -5.11
N PHE A 64 4.78 -10.93 -3.84
CA PHE A 64 3.47 -10.92 -3.24
C PHE A 64 2.86 -9.51 -3.20
N ALA A 65 3.62 -8.48 -2.83
CA ALA A 65 3.15 -7.09 -2.85
C ALA A 65 2.71 -6.64 -4.26
N CYS A 66 3.43 -7.08 -5.30
CA CYS A 66 3.03 -6.85 -6.69
C CYS A 66 1.71 -7.56 -7.04
N ARG A 67 1.49 -8.77 -6.52
CA ARG A 67 0.24 -9.52 -6.71
C ARG A 67 -0.93 -8.84 -5.98
N ILE A 68 -0.73 -8.38 -4.75
CA ILE A 68 -1.73 -7.64 -3.98
C ILE A 68 -2.10 -6.33 -4.68
N THR A 69 -1.14 -5.63 -5.28
CA THR A 69 -1.44 -4.43 -6.08
C THR A 69 -2.34 -4.75 -7.28
N ARG A 70 -2.11 -5.88 -7.96
CA ARG A 70 -2.99 -6.33 -9.06
C ARG A 70 -4.34 -6.80 -8.56
N LEU A 71 -4.40 -7.45 -7.40
CA LEU A 71 -5.64 -7.83 -6.76
C LEU A 71 -6.50 -6.59 -6.44
N PHE A 72 -5.88 -5.54 -5.89
CA PHE A 72 -6.56 -4.28 -5.63
C PHE A 72 -7.16 -3.69 -6.92
N GLN A 73 -6.38 -3.65 -8.01
CA GLN A 73 -6.87 -3.17 -9.32
C GLN A 73 -8.02 -4.04 -9.85
N TYR A 74 -7.90 -5.37 -9.73
CA TYR A 74 -8.96 -6.30 -10.12
C TYR A 74 -10.26 -6.03 -9.35
N LEU A 75 -10.20 -5.91 -8.03
CA LEU A 75 -11.37 -5.70 -7.17
C LEU A 75 -12.04 -4.34 -7.39
N THR A 76 -11.27 -3.31 -7.75
CA THR A 76 -11.81 -1.94 -7.86
C THR A 76 -12.14 -1.52 -9.29
N GLU A 77 -11.51 -2.10 -10.31
CA GLU A 77 -11.66 -1.68 -11.71
C GLU A 77 -12.24 -2.76 -12.60
N ASP A 78 -11.78 -4.02 -12.46
CA ASP A 78 -12.00 -5.07 -13.46
C ASP A 78 -13.09 -6.09 -13.07
N SER A 79 -13.45 -6.22 -11.78
CA SER A 79 -14.49 -7.15 -11.34
C SER A 79 -15.90 -6.60 -11.62
N GLU A 80 -16.86 -7.50 -11.88
CA GLU A 80 -18.28 -7.14 -12.02
C GLU A 80 -18.85 -6.59 -10.71
N ASN A 81 -18.43 -7.19 -9.58
CA ASN A 81 -18.80 -6.78 -8.24
C ASN A 81 -17.65 -6.00 -7.61
N LYS A 82 -17.63 -4.68 -7.84
CA LYS A 82 -16.56 -3.82 -7.32
C LYS A 82 -16.57 -3.74 -5.81
N GLU A 83 -15.41 -3.97 -5.22
CA GLU A 83 -15.20 -3.95 -3.78
C GLU A 83 -14.17 -2.88 -3.40
N TYR A 84 -14.56 -1.90 -2.57
CA TYR A 84 -13.74 -0.72 -2.25
C TYR A 84 -13.30 -0.63 -0.78
N ILE A 85 -13.84 -1.46 0.12
CA ILE A 85 -13.56 -1.41 1.55
C ILE A 85 -12.49 -2.43 1.92
N GLN A 86 -12.77 -3.72 1.67
CA GLN A 86 -11.84 -4.81 1.96
C GLN A 86 -10.60 -4.77 1.06
N SER A 87 -10.77 -4.32 -0.20
CA SER A 87 -9.67 -4.14 -1.14
C SER A 87 -8.62 -3.16 -0.64
N LYS A 88 -9.01 -2.08 0.04
CA LYS A 88 -8.08 -1.14 0.67
C LYS A 88 -7.35 -1.75 1.87
N GLN A 89 -8.05 -2.56 2.67
CA GLN A 89 -7.45 -3.21 3.83
C GLN A 89 -6.40 -4.24 3.39
N ILE A 90 -6.76 -5.14 2.47
CA ILE A 90 -5.81 -6.13 1.97
C ILE A 90 -4.64 -5.49 1.22
N TYR A 91 -4.86 -4.38 0.49
CA TYR A 91 -3.78 -3.63 -0.15
C TYR A 91 -2.81 -3.08 0.88
N ARG A 92 -3.31 -2.47 1.95
CA ARG A 92 -2.52 -1.90 3.03
C ARG A 92 -1.66 -2.97 3.73
N CYS A 93 -2.29 -4.01 4.28
CA CYS A 93 -1.57 -5.05 5.02
C CYS A 93 -0.65 -5.86 4.10
N GLY A 94 -1.11 -6.27 2.92
CA GLY A 94 -0.32 -7.09 2.00
C GLY A 94 0.94 -6.38 1.45
N THR A 95 0.89 -5.06 1.23
CA THR A 95 2.07 -4.28 0.85
C THR A 95 2.98 -3.96 2.04
N SER A 96 2.40 -3.81 3.25
CA SER A 96 3.15 -3.59 4.49
C SER A 96 4.08 -4.74 4.84
N ILE A 97 3.78 -5.98 4.44
CA ILE A 97 4.68 -7.12 4.60
C ILE A 97 6.04 -6.82 3.97
N GLY A 98 6.02 -6.47 2.67
CA GLY A 98 7.24 -6.17 1.91
C GLY A 98 7.98 -4.93 2.42
N ALA A 99 7.24 -3.90 2.84
CA ALA A 99 7.82 -2.69 3.42
C ALA A 99 8.60 -2.99 4.70
N ASN A 100 8.00 -3.70 5.67
CA ASN A 100 8.67 -4.07 6.93
C ASN A 100 9.85 -5.04 6.73
N VAL A 101 9.71 -6.01 5.83
CA VAL A 101 10.85 -6.88 5.44
C VAL A 101 11.99 -6.05 4.87
N ARG A 102 11.70 -5.04 4.03
CA ARG A 102 12.71 -4.16 3.45
C ARG A 102 13.38 -3.28 4.51
N GLU A 103 12.62 -2.72 5.44
CA GLU A 103 13.14 -1.93 6.56
C GLU A 103 14.02 -2.78 7.47
N GLY A 104 13.64 -4.03 7.75
CA GLY A 104 14.43 -4.96 8.55
C GLY A 104 15.85 -5.19 8.00
N LYS A 105 16.06 -5.10 6.68
CA LYS A 105 17.40 -5.17 6.09
C LYS A 105 18.35 -4.06 6.59
N HIS A 106 17.80 -2.94 7.02
CA HIS A 106 18.55 -1.77 7.50
C HIS A 106 18.37 -1.55 9.00
N ALA A 107 17.94 -2.59 9.73
CA ALA A 107 17.74 -2.51 11.18
C ALA A 107 19.04 -2.16 11.92
N GLN A 108 18.93 -1.29 12.91
CA GLN A 108 20.07 -0.79 13.69
C GLN A 108 20.54 -1.78 14.78
N SER A 109 19.70 -2.78 15.10
CA SER A 109 19.98 -3.80 16.11
C SER A 109 19.19 -5.08 15.83
N GLU A 110 19.58 -6.18 16.49
CA GLU A 110 18.80 -7.44 16.44
C GLU A 110 17.38 -7.27 16.98
N ALA A 111 17.17 -6.41 17.98
CA ALA A 111 15.85 -6.10 18.51
C ALA A 111 15.00 -5.33 17.51
N ASP A 112 15.58 -4.38 16.79
CA ASP A 112 14.91 -3.64 15.72
C ASP A 112 14.56 -4.56 14.55
N PHE A 113 15.49 -5.42 14.12
CA PHE A 113 15.21 -6.46 13.12
C PHE A 113 14.05 -7.36 13.54
N LEU A 114 14.07 -7.87 14.78
CA LEU A 114 12.99 -8.69 15.31
C LEU A 114 11.65 -7.93 15.32
N SER A 115 11.67 -6.64 15.67
CA SER A 115 10.48 -5.79 15.66
C SER A 115 9.89 -5.70 14.24
N LYS A 116 10.70 -5.40 13.23
CA LYS A 116 10.26 -5.31 11.82
C LYS A 116 9.72 -6.63 11.30
N MET A 117 10.42 -7.75 11.57
CA MET A 117 9.94 -9.08 11.17
C MET A 117 8.62 -9.47 11.88
N SER A 118 8.46 -9.07 13.14
CA SER A 118 7.23 -9.33 13.90
C SER A 118 6.05 -8.51 13.36
N ILE A 119 6.27 -7.27 12.92
CA ILE A 119 5.25 -6.46 12.25
C ILE A 119 4.89 -7.10 10.92
N ALA A 120 5.88 -7.46 10.09
CA ALA A 120 5.63 -8.13 8.81
C ALA A 120 4.81 -9.42 9.00
N TYR A 121 5.07 -10.19 10.05
CA TYR A 121 4.33 -11.41 10.37
C TYR A 121 2.85 -11.12 10.71
N LYS A 122 2.59 -10.08 11.51
CA LYS A 122 1.20 -9.64 11.82
C LYS A 122 0.45 -9.17 10.57
N GLU A 123 1.10 -8.38 9.73
CA GLU A 123 0.51 -7.91 8.46
C GLU A 123 0.21 -9.07 7.50
N ALA A 124 1.06 -10.12 7.52
CA ALA A 124 0.82 -11.33 6.74
C ALA A 124 -0.41 -12.11 7.26
N ASP A 125 -0.60 -12.22 8.56
CA ASP A 125 -1.76 -12.85 9.18
C ASP A 125 -3.06 -12.07 8.88
N GLU A 126 -3.01 -10.73 8.99
CA GLU A 126 -4.11 -9.84 8.61
C GLU A 126 -4.46 -10.01 7.11
N THR A 127 -3.44 -10.12 6.26
CA THR A 127 -3.65 -10.32 4.82
C THR A 127 -4.32 -11.66 4.53
N HIS A 128 -3.93 -12.73 5.23
CA HIS A 128 -4.55 -14.04 5.12
C HIS A 128 -6.04 -14.00 5.54
N PHE A 129 -6.35 -13.28 6.62
CA PHE A 129 -7.74 -13.04 7.03
C PHE A 129 -8.57 -12.37 5.92
N TRP A 130 -8.06 -11.29 5.33
CA TRP A 130 -8.79 -10.58 4.27
C TRP A 130 -8.93 -11.42 2.98
N LEU A 131 -7.95 -12.27 2.64
CA LEU A 131 -8.06 -13.19 1.50
C LEU A 131 -9.20 -14.19 1.69
N ASN A 132 -9.31 -14.81 2.87
CA ASN A 132 -10.40 -15.71 3.19
C ASN A 132 -11.76 -14.98 3.11
N LEU A 133 -11.86 -13.79 3.69
CA LEU A 133 -13.09 -13.02 3.69
C LEU A 133 -13.54 -12.65 2.25
N LEU A 134 -12.62 -12.25 1.39
CA LEU A 134 -12.91 -11.95 -0.03
C LEU A 134 -13.35 -13.18 -0.79
N HIS A 135 -12.75 -14.36 -0.54
CA HIS A 135 -13.12 -15.62 -1.15
C HIS A 135 -14.51 -16.10 -0.68
N ASP A 136 -14.76 -16.12 0.63
CA ASP A 136 -16.00 -16.58 1.23
C ASP A 136 -17.21 -15.71 0.82
N ASN A 137 -16.97 -14.46 0.44
CA ASN A 137 -17.99 -13.54 -0.05
C ASN A 137 -18.07 -13.47 -1.60
N GLY A 138 -17.36 -14.36 -2.31
CA GLY A 138 -17.47 -14.53 -3.77
C GLY A 138 -16.77 -13.45 -4.60
N TYR A 139 -15.91 -12.62 -4.01
CA TYR A 139 -15.08 -11.65 -4.75
C TYR A 139 -13.88 -12.30 -5.44
N LEU A 140 -13.44 -13.46 -4.96
CA LEU A 140 -12.39 -14.28 -5.55
C LEU A 140 -12.93 -15.67 -5.87
N ASN A 141 -12.59 -16.20 -7.03
CA ASN A 141 -12.82 -17.61 -7.32
C ASN A 141 -11.72 -18.49 -6.70
N ASP A 142 -11.95 -19.81 -6.70
CA ASP A 142 -11.05 -20.81 -6.10
C ASP A 142 -9.61 -20.72 -6.64
N ASP A 143 -9.44 -20.55 -7.96
CA ASP A 143 -8.12 -20.48 -8.58
C ASP A 143 -7.35 -19.25 -8.13
N GLN A 144 -8.03 -18.10 -8.08
CA GLN A 144 -7.45 -16.84 -7.62
C GLN A 144 -7.05 -16.91 -6.15
N PHE A 145 -7.97 -17.40 -5.32
CA PHE A 145 -7.75 -17.59 -3.89
C PHE A 145 -6.61 -18.56 -3.62
N ASN A 146 -6.67 -19.78 -4.15
CA ASN A 146 -5.66 -20.82 -3.92
C ASN A 146 -4.26 -20.37 -4.33
N SER A 147 -4.16 -19.65 -5.45
CA SER A 147 -2.88 -19.13 -5.93
C SER A 147 -2.28 -18.07 -4.99
N LEU A 148 -3.10 -17.17 -4.43
CA LEU A 148 -2.66 -16.16 -3.46
C LEU A 148 -2.42 -16.75 -2.09
N ASN A 149 -3.28 -17.68 -1.66
CA ASN A 149 -3.17 -18.36 -0.38
C ASN A 149 -1.88 -19.16 -0.25
N LYS A 150 -1.47 -19.86 -1.32
CA LYS A 150 -0.20 -20.57 -1.37
C LYS A 150 1.02 -19.66 -1.08
N ASP A 151 0.97 -18.43 -1.60
CA ASP A 151 2.07 -17.48 -1.40
C ASP A 151 2.08 -16.90 0.01
N ILE A 152 0.91 -16.51 0.54
CA ILE A 152 0.85 -15.95 1.90
C ILE A 152 1.20 -16.99 2.96
N ASP A 153 0.77 -18.25 2.80
CA ASP A 153 1.14 -19.35 3.69
C ASP A 153 2.66 -19.57 3.74
N ARG A 154 3.32 -19.47 2.57
CA ARG A 154 4.79 -19.56 2.51
C ARG A 154 5.44 -18.40 3.25
N ILE A 155 4.98 -17.17 3.03
CA ILE A 155 5.51 -15.99 3.71
C ILE A 155 5.32 -16.12 5.23
N LEU A 156 4.15 -16.53 5.69
CA LEU A 156 3.85 -16.77 7.11
C LEU A 156 4.82 -17.78 7.74
N LYS A 157 5.06 -18.91 7.07
CA LYS A 157 6.00 -19.94 7.55
C LYS A 157 7.42 -19.40 7.67
N VAL A 158 7.90 -18.65 6.67
CA VAL A 158 9.26 -18.10 6.69
C VAL A 158 9.38 -17.01 7.76
N LEU A 159 8.42 -16.10 7.88
CA LEU A 159 8.44 -15.06 8.91
C LEU A 159 8.34 -15.63 10.32
N ALA A 160 7.49 -16.63 10.53
CA ALA A 160 7.41 -17.33 11.82
C ALA A 160 8.76 -17.95 12.24
N ALA A 161 9.44 -18.61 11.30
CA ALA A 161 10.78 -19.18 11.55
C ALA A 161 11.80 -18.09 11.89
N ILE A 162 11.84 -16.99 11.15
CA ILE A 162 12.74 -15.85 11.41
C ILE A 162 12.49 -15.27 12.79
N VAL A 163 11.22 -14.97 13.12
CA VAL A 163 10.83 -14.39 14.41
C VAL A 163 11.19 -15.32 15.57
N LYS A 164 10.95 -16.64 15.44
CA LYS A 164 11.31 -17.63 16.45
C LYS A 164 12.82 -17.66 16.68
N THR A 165 13.61 -17.83 15.63
CA THR A 165 15.07 -17.90 15.71
C THR A 165 15.67 -16.63 16.32
N MET A 166 15.17 -15.46 15.96
CA MET A 166 15.66 -14.19 16.51
C MET A 166 15.32 -14.02 17.99
N LYS A 167 14.11 -14.43 18.43
CA LYS A 167 13.79 -14.45 19.86
C LYS A 167 14.72 -15.31 20.65
N GLU A 168 14.95 -16.55 20.21
CA GLU A 168 15.86 -17.51 20.86
C GLU A 168 17.30 -16.96 20.94
N LYS A 169 17.79 -16.33 19.88
CA LYS A 169 19.11 -15.70 19.82
C LYS A 169 19.26 -14.56 20.82
N ILE A 170 18.30 -13.65 20.89
CA ILE A 170 18.31 -12.51 21.82
C ILE A 170 18.24 -12.99 23.28
N GLU A 171 17.42 -14.01 23.57
CA GLU A 171 17.33 -14.59 24.91
C GLU A 171 18.62 -15.28 25.33
N ALA A 172 19.26 -16.01 24.42
CA ALA A 172 20.56 -16.64 24.69
C ALA A 172 21.68 -15.62 24.96
N GLY A 173 21.66 -14.47 24.25
CA GLY A 173 22.58 -13.35 24.45
C GLY A 173 22.45 -12.66 25.82
N LYS A 174 21.23 -12.65 26.39
CA LYS A 174 20.96 -12.06 27.74
C LYS A 174 21.41 -12.93 28.90
N ARG A 175 21.69 -14.20 28.66
CA ARG A 175 22.13 -15.18 29.71
C ARG A 175 23.63 -15.28 29.87
N LYS A 176 24.38 -14.56 29.03
CA LYS A 176 25.85 -14.44 29.12
C LYS A 176 26.25 -13.12 29.77
#